data_a0da20e80100e4b9dcba6f49e8a962ec
#
_entry.id   a0da20e80100e4b9dcba6f49e8a962ec
#
_cell.length_a   1.000
_cell.length_b   1.000
_cell.length_c   1.000
_cell.angle_alpha   90.00
_cell.angle_beta   90.00
_cell.angle_gamma   90.00
#
_symmetry.space_group_name_H-M   'P 1'
#
loop_
_entity.id
_entity.type
_entity.pdbx_description
1 polymer ?
#
loop_
_entity_poly.entity_id
_entity_poly.type
_entity_poly.pdbx_seq_one_letter_code
_entity_poly.pdbx_strand_id
1 'polypeptide(L)'
;MIRVKVSPKQILFRPPVEAYSLLIAVTGGCSWNKCKFCGMYKGRDYEVYQEYEILPIEYVFKQIDRAATLGYHGFPVYLAGGNPTSAPTEHLIKIIKYVREKLDNVKRVSCYSKSLDILRKSDEELKKIKDAGLDIVYMGLESGSNTVLRIMHKGTNANSFIKAGKKVIQAGIKLSLYVLLGLGGKKYSKEHVIETARVLTEINPTIFRFRSLGVGPDIPLWYDLEKGDFELIDPVDYLIEERDIIANLGDNVTSQVFNDHAANYCYIESDNIKKDKDSFLKTLNSYIGDPRFLTMKRKIPR
;
A
#
# COMPACT_ATOMS: atom_id res chain seq x y z
N MET A 1 0.98 -9.28 -5.63
CA MET A 1 2.28 -8.78 -5.12
C MET A 1 3.40 -9.67 -5.68
N ILE A 2 4.52 -9.08 -6.09
CA ILE A 2 5.65 -9.86 -6.61
C ILE A 2 6.56 -10.18 -5.44
N ARG A 3 6.77 -11.47 -5.15
CA ARG A 3 7.72 -11.97 -4.15
C ARG A 3 9.08 -12.17 -4.82
N VAL A 4 10.12 -11.52 -4.30
CA VAL A 4 11.50 -11.67 -4.81
C VAL A 4 12.38 -12.18 -3.68
N LYS A 5 13.04 -13.31 -3.91
CA LYS A 5 14.00 -13.89 -2.96
C LYS A 5 15.40 -13.34 -3.29
N VAL A 6 15.92 -12.44 -2.48
CA VAL A 6 17.21 -11.76 -2.72
C VAL A 6 18.38 -12.46 -2.03
N SER A 7 18.09 -13.22 -0.99
CA SER A 7 19.04 -14.15 -0.35
C SER A 7 18.27 -15.37 0.16
N PRO A 8 18.94 -16.48 0.55
CA PRO A 8 18.25 -17.62 1.15
C PRO A 8 17.41 -17.28 2.39
N LYS A 9 17.64 -16.11 3.00
CA LYS A 9 17.02 -15.69 4.26
C LYS A 9 16.10 -14.47 4.15
N GLN A 10 15.99 -13.80 2.97
CA GLN A 10 15.20 -12.57 2.87
C GLN A 10 14.08 -12.71 1.85
N ILE A 11 12.86 -12.41 2.30
CA ILE A 11 11.66 -12.31 1.49
C ILE A 11 11.37 -10.82 1.33
N LEU A 12 11.32 -10.34 0.09
CA LEU A 12 11.01 -8.95 -0.22
C LEU A 12 9.72 -8.87 -1.02
N PHE A 13 8.90 -7.91 -0.68
CA PHE A 13 7.68 -7.58 -1.40
C PHE A 13 7.76 -6.15 -1.92
N ARG A 14 7.18 -5.93 -3.09
CA ARG A 14 7.01 -4.61 -3.70
C ARG A 14 5.63 -4.47 -4.29
N PRO A 15 5.09 -3.25 -4.39
CA PRO A 15 3.86 -3.03 -5.13
C PRO A 15 4.08 -3.29 -6.63
N PRO A 16 3.05 -3.74 -7.39
CA PRO A 16 3.20 -4.00 -8.83
C PRO A 16 3.74 -2.82 -9.64
N VAL A 17 3.39 -1.59 -9.24
CA VAL A 17 3.91 -0.35 -9.87
C VAL A 17 5.44 -0.21 -9.79
N GLU A 18 6.08 -0.93 -8.88
CA GLU A 18 7.54 -1.00 -8.71
C GLU A 18 8.16 -2.24 -9.37
N ALA A 19 7.43 -2.91 -10.29
CA ALA A 19 7.89 -4.15 -10.94
C ALA A 19 9.26 -4.01 -11.60
N TYR A 20 9.58 -2.85 -12.13
CA TYR A 20 10.84 -2.55 -12.83
C TYR A 20 11.83 -1.75 -11.99
N SER A 21 11.59 -1.60 -10.70
CA SER A 21 12.49 -0.89 -9.81
C SER A 21 13.60 -1.81 -9.29
N LEU A 22 14.81 -1.26 -9.17
CA LEU A 22 15.88 -1.90 -8.44
C LEU A 22 15.47 -2.05 -6.96
N LEU A 23 15.57 -3.25 -6.42
CA LEU A 23 15.25 -3.52 -5.02
C LEU A 23 16.50 -3.42 -4.15
N ILE A 24 16.45 -2.56 -3.15
CA ILE A 24 17.48 -2.45 -2.10
C ILE A 24 16.81 -2.80 -0.77
N ALA A 25 17.16 -3.91 -0.17
CA ALA A 25 16.64 -4.33 1.13
C ALA A 25 17.15 -3.41 2.24
N VAL A 26 16.24 -2.80 2.99
CA VAL A 26 16.53 -1.91 4.13
C VAL A 26 16.03 -2.53 5.43
N THR A 27 14.88 -3.21 5.39
CA THR A 27 14.35 -3.97 6.52
C THR A 27 13.97 -5.37 6.10
N GLY A 28 14.13 -6.36 6.99
CA GLY A 28 13.50 -7.66 6.89
C GLY A 28 12.12 -7.63 7.57
N GLY A 29 11.19 -8.52 7.15
CA GLY A 29 9.90 -8.66 7.79
C GLY A 29 9.05 -7.37 7.84
N CYS A 30 8.03 -7.37 8.70
CA CYS A 30 7.19 -6.22 8.98
C CYS A 30 7.15 -5.95 10.48
N SER A 31 7.41 -4.72 10.91
CA SER A 31 7.47 -4.35 12.34
C SER A 31 6.13 -4.49 13.08
N TRP A 32 5.01 -4.67 12.37
CA TRP A 32 3.71 -4.95 12.96
C TRP A 32 3.30 -6.42 12.82
N ASN A 33 3.28 -6.91 11.60
CA ASN A 33 3.00 -8.32 11.18
C ASN A 33 1.79 -9.00 11.84
N LYS A 34 0.73 -8.24 12.24
CA LYS A 34 -0.47 -8.77 12.91
C LYS A 34 -1.76 -8.62 12.11
N CYS A 35 -1.70 -8.00 10.91
CA CYS A 35 -2.90 -7.79 10.10
C CYS A 35 -3.49 -9.13 9.64
N LYS A 36 -4.78 -9.39 9.90
CA LYS A 36 -5.45 -10.65 9.52
C LYS A 36 -5.48 -10.92 8.01
N PHE A 37 -5.55 -9.87 7.19
CA PHE A 37 -5.65 -9.95 5.73
C PHE A 37 -4.31 -10.04 5.01
N CYS A 38 -3.18 -10.01 5.73
CA CYS A 38 -1.86 -9.95 5.13
C CYS A 38 -1.08 -11.25 5.38
N GLY A 39 -0.64 -11.89 4.30
CA GLY A 39 0.22 -13.09 4.33
C GLY A 39 1.67 -12.84 3.87
N MET A 40 2.15 -11.58 3.82
CA MET A 40 3.48 -11.30 3.27
C MET A 40 4.61 -11.98 4.05
N TYR A 41 4.61 -11.86 5.37
CA TYR A 41 5.69 -12.36 6.23
C TYR A 41 5.22 -13.38 7.27
N LYS A 42 4.00 -13.89 7.11
CA LYS A 42 3.40 -14.90 7.98
C LYS A 42 2.37 -15.74 7.24
N GLY A 43 2.09 -16.93 7.77
CA GLY A 43 1.04 -17.82 7.32
C GLY A 43 -0.29 -17.65 8.06
N ARG A 44 -1.22 -18.56 7.75
CA ARG A 44 -2.59 -18.61 8.27
C ARG A 44 -2.65 -18.56 9.80
N ASP A 45 -1.86 -19.38 10.47
CA ASP A 45 -1.85 -19.51 11.93
C ASP A 45 -0.90 -18.51 12.62
N TYR A 46 -0.64 -17.39 11.94
CA TYR A 46 0.34 -16.38 12.35
C TYR A 46 1.80 -16.90 12.42
N GLU A 47 2.07 -18.03 11.77
CA GLU A 47 3.44 -18.48 11.58
C GLU A 47 4.28 -17.39 10.88
N VAL A 48 5.39 -17.01 11.51
CA VAL A 48 6.23 -15.92 10.99
C VAL A 48 7.31 -16.51 10.07
N TYR A 49 7.24 -16.12 8.79
CA TYR A 49 8.23 -16.55 7.78
C TYR A 49 9.51 -15.74 7.80
N GLN A 50 9.42 -14.50 8.25
CA GLN A 50 10.56 -13.61 8.41
C GLN A 50 10.31 -12.62 9.53
N GLU A 51 11.19 -12.65 10.55
CA GLU A 51 11.22 -11.71 11.65
C GLU A 51 11.57 -10.30 11.17
N TYR A 52 11.05 -9.31 11.90
CA TYR A 52 11.39 -7.93 11.63
C TYR A 52 12.79 -7.59 12.10
N GLU A 53 13.58 -6.99 11.20
CA GLU A 53 14.89 -6.44 11.50
C GLU A 53 15.17 -5.17 10.67
N ILE A 54 15.99 -4.29 11.19
CA ILE A 54 16.61 -3.21 10.41
C ILE A 54 17.97 -3.72 9.97
N LEU A 55 18.21 -3.75 8.66
CA LEU A 55 19.45 -4.30 8.12
C LEU A 55 20.63 -3.38 8.41
N PRO A 56 21.83 -3.93 8.76
CA PRO A 56 23.03 -3.15 8.94
C PRO A 56 23.35 -2.28 7.72
N ILE A 57 23.79 -1.05 7.94
CA ILE A 57 24.02 -0.10 6.85
C ILE A 57 25.08 -0.57 5.86
N GLU A 58 26.10 -1.27 6.33
CA GLU A 58 27.18 -1.85 5.52
C GLU A 58 26.63 -2.93 4.56
N TYR A 59 25.64 -3.68 5.03
CA TYR A 59 24.95 -4.66 4.18
C TYR A 59 24.13 -3.97 3.10
N VAL A 60 23.42 -2.89 3.42
CA VAL A 60 22.66 -2.11 2.46
C VAL A 60 23.59 -1.46 1.43
N PHE A 61 24.70 -0.89 1.86
CA PHE A 61 25.69 -0.29 0.96
C PHE A 61 26.28 -1.30 -0.01
N LYS A 62 26.61 -2.52 0.44
CA LYS A 62 27.08 -3.60 -0.45
C LYS A 62 26.07 -3.97 -1.54
N GLN A 63 24.76 -3.90 -1.25
CA GLN A 63 23.74 -4.11 -2.28
C GLN A 63 23.79 -3.01 -3.35
N ILE A 64 23.96 -1.75 -2.92
CA ILE A 64 24.03 -0.59 -3.81
C ILE A 64 25.30 -0.65 -4.67
N ASP A 65 26.46 -0.93 -4.06
CA ASP A 65 27.75 -1.08 -4.78
C ASP A 65 27.66 -2.17 -5.84
N ARG A 66 27.08 -3.33 -5.47
CA ARG A 66 26.85 -4.43 -6.43
C ARG A 66 25.93 -4.00 -7.58
N ALA A 67 24.87 -3.25 -7.28
CA ALA A 67 23.97 -2.75 -8.31
C ALA A 67 24.69 -1.78 -9.27
N ALA A 68 25.52 -0.88 -8.75
CA ALA A 68 26.34 0.03 -9.55
C ALA A 68 27.32 -0.75 -10.44
N THR A 69 28.04 -1.74 -9.91
CA THR A 69 28.94 -2.61 -10.68
C THR A 69 28.22 -3.38 -11.80
N LEU A 70 26.94 -3.73 -11.59
CA LEU A 70 26.10 -4.42 -12.58
C LEU A 70 25.43 -3.47 -13.58
N GLY A 71 25.66 -2.14 -13.48
CA GLY A 71 25.14 -1.15 -14.41
C GLY A 71 23.68 -0.78 -14.21
N TYR A 72 23.13 -0.93 -13.00
CA TYR A 72 21.76 -0.52 -12.68
C TYR A 72 21.64 1.00 -12.51
N HIS A 73 22.02 1.77 -13.54
CA HIS A 73 21.86 3.23 -13.60
C HIS A 73 20.55 3.61 -14.32
N GLY A 74 19.95 4.73 -13.98
CA GLY A 74 18.72 5.22 -14.63
C GLY A 74 17.44 4.49 -14.24
N PHE A 75 17.48 3.55 -13.29
CA PHE A 75 16.30 2.85 -12.80
C PHE A 75 15.64 3.58 -11.64
N PRO A 76 14.33 3.39 -11.41
CA PRO A 76 13.73 3.69 -10.11
C PRO A 76 14.33 2.74 -9.06
N VAL A 77 14.48 3.22 -7.83
CA VAL A 77 14.97 2.43 -6.69
C VAL A 77 13.84 2.28 -5.67
N TYR A 78 13.56 1.05 -5.31
CA TYR A 78 12.60 0.72 -4.25
C TYR A 78 13.33 0.21 -3.03
N LEU A 79 13.28 0.98 -1.94
CA LEU A 79 13.80 0.57 -0.64
C LEU A 79 12.83 -0.47 -0.06
N ALA A 80 13.27 -1.72 -0.06
CA ALA A 80 12.44 -2.89 0.19
C ALA A 80 12.45 -3.31 1.66
N GLY A 81 11.39 -4.04 2.03
CA GLY A 81 11.07 -4.50 3.36
C GLY A 81 9.62 -4.19 3.71
N GLY A 82 9.14 -4.63 4.85
CA GLY A 82 7.74 -4.42 5.24
C GLY A 82 7.40 -2.94 5.47
N ASN A 83 8.33 -2.19 6.03
CA ASN A 83 8.19 -0.77 6.29
C ASN A 83 9.55 -0.10 6.58
N PRO A 84 10.34 0.20 5.55
CA PRO A 84 11.66 0.83 5.69
C PRO A 84 11.67 2.12 6.50
N THR A 85 10.57 2.87 6.52
CA THR A 85 10.43 4.11 7.31
C THR A 85 10.46 3.90 8.83
N SER A 86 10.41 2.66 9.29
CA SER A 86 10.62 2.30 10.70
C SER A 86 12.09 2.44 11.14
N ALA A 87 13.02 2.45 10.18
CA ALA A 87 14.43 2.67 10.47
C ALA A 87 14.68 4.10 11.00
N PRO A 88 15.75 4.32 11.79
CA PRO A 88 16.15 5.64 12.22
C PRO A 88 16.32 6.61 11.06
N THR A 89 15.98 7.87 11.28
CA THR A 89 16.00 8.91 10.24
C THR A 89 17.37 9.02 9.57
N GLU A 90 18.44 9.08 10.34
CA GLU A 90 19.81 9.17 9.83
C GLU A 90 20.24 7.95 9.02
N HIS A 91 19.73 6.75 9.38
CA HIS A 91 19.96 5.52 8.63
C HIS A 91 19.35 5.60 7.22
N LEU A 92 18.09 6.05 7.14
CA LEU A 92 17.41 6.25 5.86
C LEU A 92 18.10 7.33 5.00
N ILE A 93 18.47 8.46 5.60
CA ILE A 93 19.15 9.56 4.90
C ILE A 93 20.46 9.07 4.29
N LYS A 94 21.28 8.35 5.06
CA LYS A 94 22.55 7.79 4.56
C LYS A 94 22.32 6.84 3.39
N ILE A 95 21.33 5.95 3.47
CA ILE A 95 20.99 5.00 2.40
C ILE A 95 20.56 5.75 1.14
N ILE A 96 19.63 6.70 1.26
CA ILE A 96 19.09 7.44 0.11
C ILE A 96 20.18 8.26 -0.58
N LYS A 97 21.01 8.94 0.20
CA LYS A 97 22.16 9.68 -0.34
C LYS A 97 23.14 8.76 -1.06
N TYR A 98 23.44 7.61 -0.47
CA TYR A 98 24.34 6.63 -1.07
C TYR A 98 23.78 6.04 -2.38
N VAL A 99 22.47 5.79 -2.45
CA VAL A 99 21.77 5.42 -3.69
C VAL A 99 21.99 6.49 -4.76
N ARG A 100 21.78 7.77 -4.41
CA ARG A 100 21.91 8.91 -5.36
C ARG A 100 23.37 9.17 -5.75
N GLU A 101 24.33 8.84 -4.91
CA GLU A 101 25.78 8.98 -5.18
C GLU A 101 26.30 7.87 -6.10
N LYS A 102 25.90 6.62 -5.85
CA LYS A 102 26.46 5.45 -6.54
C LYS A 102 25.74 5.06 -7.82
N LEU A 103 24.46 5.43 -7.94
CA LEU A 103 23.63 5.09 -9.10
C LEU A 103 23.27 6.36 -9.87
N ASP A 104 23.79 6.50 -11.08
CA ASP A 104 23.51 7.67 -11.92
C ASP A 104 22.05 7.70 -12.37
N ASN A 105 21.50 8.91 -12.49
CA ASN A 105 20.18 9.17 -13.08
C ASN A 105 19.03 8.39 -12.45
N VAL A 106 19.09 8.12 -11.14
CA VAL A 106 18.01 7.45 -10.41
C VAL A 106 16.70 8.23 -10.58
N LYS A 107 15.73 7.64 -11.26
CA LYS A 107 14.45 8.30 -11.61
C LYS A 107 13.58 8.60 -10.39
N ARG A 108 13.62 7.73 -9.39
CA ARG A 108 12.76 7.79 -8.22
C ARG A 108 13.32 6.91 -7.11
N VAL A 109 13.21 7.36 -5.85
CA VAL A 109 13.40 6.52 -4.66
C VAL A 109 12.08 6.42 -3.92
N SER A 110 11.65 5.20 -3.62
CA SER A 110 10.36 4.91 -3.01
C SER A 110 10.44 3.81 -1.96
N CYS A 111 9.44 3.72 -1.07
CA CYS A 111 9.35 2.64 -0.08
C CYS A 111 7.93 2.44 0.45
N TYR A 112 7.68 1.30 1.10
CA TYR A 112 6.53 1.14 1.98
C TYR A 112 6.73 1.88 3.30
N SER A 113 5.61 2.32 3.88
CA SER A 113 5.55 2.93 5.20
C SER A 113 4.29 2.53 5.95
N LYS A 114 4.34 2.64 7.27
CA LYS A 114 3.16 2.62 8.12
C LYS A 114 2.89 4.01 8.66
N SER A 115 1.61 4.32 8.93
CA SER A 115 1.22 5.60 9.52
C SER A 115 1.95 5.90 10.84
N LEU A 116 2.12 4.88 11.69
CA LEU A 116 2.81 5.06 12.97
C LEU A 116 4.31 5.33 12.82
N ASP A 117 4.97 4.83 11.78
CA ASP A 117 6.38 5.13 11.53
C ASP A 117 6.57 6.60 11.12
N ILE A 118 5.64 7.13 10.33
CA ILE A 118 5.60 8.55 9.98
C ILE A 118 5.33 9.43 11.20
N LEU A 119 4.37 9.04 12.05
CA LEU A 119 4.02 9.82 13.26
C LEU A 119 5.16 9.88 14.30
N ARG A 120 6.05 8.90 14.29
CA ARG A 120 7.24 8.89 15.17
C ARG A 120 8.36 9.83 14.72
N LYS A 121 8.29 10.30 13.47
CA LYS A 121 9.27 11.26 12.93
C LYS A 121 8.76 12.67 13.07
N SER A 122 9.65 13.61 13.40
CA SER A 122 9.30 15.05 13.38
C SER A 122 9.09 15.54 11.95
N ASP A 123 8.53 16.73 11.80
CA ASP A 123 8.34 17.34 10.48
C ASP A 123 9.70 17.68 9.84
N GLU A 124 10.68 18.11 10.65
CA GLU A 124 12.06 18.36 10.23
C GLU A 124 12.75 17.07 9.76
N GLU A 125 12.52 15.94 10.45
CA GLU A 125 13.05 14.64 10.03
C GLU A 125 12.50 14.20 8.69
N LEU A 126 11.18 14.33 8.47
CA LEU A 126 10.56 14.02 7.19
C LEU A 126 11.08 14.94 6.07
N LYS A 127 11.25 16.22 6.37
CA LYS A 127 11.86 17.17 5.43
C LYS A 127 13.28 16.75 5.05
N LYS A 128 14.13 16.40 6.02
CA LYS A 128 15.49 15.89 5.76
C LYS A 128 15.49 14.62 4.91
N ILE A 129 14.55 13.69 5.15
CA ILE A 129 14.39 12.48 4.33
C ILE A 129 14.00 12.84 2.89
N LYS A 130 13.08 13.81 2.71
CA LYS A 130 12.72 14.33 1.38
C LYS A 130 13.92 14.97 0.70
N ASP A 131 14.64 15.82 1.39
CA ASP A 131 15.83 16.54 0.86
C ASP A 131 16.97 15.56 0.52
N ALA A 132 17.06 14.42 1.22
CA ALA A 132 17.97 13.34 0.84
C ALA A 132 17.57 12.63 -0.46
N GLY A 133 16.33 12.78 -0.93
CA GLY A 133 15.86 12.28 -2.21
C GLY A 133 14.80 11.19 -2.16
N LEU A 134 14.05 11.00 -1.04
CA LEU A 134 12.86 10.16 -1.04
C LEU A 134 11.73 10.83 -1.81
N ASP A 135 11.23 10.19 -2.85
CA ASP A 135 10.24 10.79 -3.75
C ASP A 135 8.80 10.39 -3.42
N ILE A 136 8.57 9.13 -3.05
CA ILE A 136 7.22 8.59 -2.83
C ILE A 136 7.21 7.56 -1.71
N VAL A 137 6.14 7.62 -0.92
CA VAL A 137 5.84 6.64 0.13
C VAL A 137 4.52 5.95 -0.20
N TYR A 138 4.52 4.62 -0.11
CA TYR A 138 3.34 3.79 -0.24
C TYR A 138 2.82 3.40 1.15
N MET A 139 1.56 3.70 1.46
CA MET A 139 0.93 3.28 2.71
C MET A 139 -0.38 2.53 2.45
N GLY A 140 -0.55 1.41 3.14
CA GLY A 140 -1.81 0.70 3.15
C GLY A 140 -2.79 1.38 4.12
N LEU A 141 -3.70 2.22 3.62
CA LEU A 141 -4.86 2.69 4.39
C LEU A 141 -5.80 1.53 4.68
N GLU A 142 -6.06 0.73 3.66
CA GLU A 142 -6.93 -0.43 3.57
C GLU A 142 -8.41 -0.10 3.81
N SER A 143 -8.72 0.62 4.88
CA SER A 143 -10.05 1.12 5.25
C SER A 143 -9.94 2.43 6.03
N GLY A 144 -10.95 3.28 5.93
CA GLY A 144 -11.13 4.44 6.80
C GLY A 144 -11.92 4.12 8.07
N SER A 145 -12.61 2.96 8.13
CA SER A 145 -13.40 2.55 9.28
C SER A 145 -12.52 2.07 10.43
N ASN A 146 -12.66 2.70 11.59
CA ASN A 146 -11.98 2.25 12.81
C ASN A 146 -12.44 0.85 13.25
N THR A 147 -13.69 0.50 13.02
CA THR A 147 -14.23 -0.84 13.29
C THR A 147 -13.50 -1.88 12.44
N VAL A 148 -13.44 -1.66 11.13
CA VAL A 148 -12.75 -2.57 10.18
C VAL A 148 -11.26 -2.67 10.50
N LEU A 149 -10.58 -1.55 10.73
CA LEU A 149 -9.16 -1.54 11.08
C LEU A 149 -8.85 -2.33 12.36
N ARG A 150 -9.74 -2.26 13.36
CA ARG A 150 -9.62 -2.98 14.64
C ARG A 150 -9.80 -4.49 14.46
N ILE A 151 -10.90 -4.93 13.81
CA ILE A 151 -11.18 -6.36 13.60
C ILE A 151 -10.15 -7.03 12.70
N MET A 152 -9.54 -6.26 11.78
CA MET A 152 -8.47 -6.69 10.88
C MET A 152 -7.06 -6.58 11.50
N HIS A 153 -6.98 -6.19 12.76
CA HIS A 153 -5.72 -6.03 13.52
C HIS A 153 -4.70 -5.14 12.79
N LYS A 154 -5.16 -4.06 12.14
CA LYS A 154 -4.27 -3.15 11.38
C LYS A 154 -3.28 -2.40 12.27
N GLY A 155 -3.57 -2.27 13.57
CA GLY A 155 -2.67 -1.64 14.56
C GLY A 155 -2.58 -0.12 14.44
N THR A 156 -3.58 0.51 13.85
CA THR A 156 -3.70 1.97 13.67
C THR A 156 -5.17 2.35 13.52
N ASN A 157 -5.49 3.63 13.42
CA ASN A 157 -6.84 4.16 13.25
C ASN A 157 -6.88 5.26 12.18
N ALA A 158 -8.09 5.66 11.76
CA ALA A 158 -8.33 6.65 10.74
C ALA A 158 -7.62 8.00 11.03
N ASN A 159 -7.71 8.50 12.28
CA ASN A 159 -7.09 9.77 12.66
C ASN A 159 -5.55 9.71 12.56
N SER A 160 -4.96 8.57 12.92
CA SER A 160 -3.51 8.35 12.75
C SER A 160 -3.11 8.37 11.27
N PHE A 161 -3.94 7.78 10.39
CA PHE A 161 -3.69 7.85 8.94
C PHE A 161 -3.81 9.28 8.42
N ILE A 162 -4.83 10.04 8.83
CA ILE A 162 -5.03 11.42 8.41
C ILE A 162 -3.82 12.28 8.81
N LYS A 163 -3.40 12.19 10.09
CA LYS A 163 -2.23 12.92 10.58
C LYS A 163 -0.96 12.54 9.81
N ALA A 164 -0.70 11.24 9.66
CA ALA A 164 0.48 10.74 8.95
C ALA A 164 0.48 11.14 7.47
N GLY A 165 -0.66 11.03 6.80
CA GLY A 165 -0.80 11.41 5.39
C GLY A 165 -0.52 12.90 5.16
N LYS A 166 -1.08 13.77 6.02
CA LYS A 166 -0.83 15.21 5.96
C LYS A 166 0.65 15.54 6.21
N LYS A 167 1.30 14.90 7.18
CA LYS A 167 2.74 15.08 7.44
C LYS A 167 3.61 14.72 6.23
N VAL A 168 3.33 13.59 5.56
CA VAL A 168 4.06 13.17 4.35
C VAL A 168 3.93 14.21 3.24
N ILE A 169 2.69 14.69 2.99
CA ILE A 169 2.41 15.67 1.95
C ILE A 169 3.08 17.03 2.28
N GLN A 170 3.00 17.47 3.54
CA GLN A 170 3.63 18.71 4.01
C GLN A 170 5.15 18.67 3.88
N ALA A 171 5.76 17.51 4.06
CA ALA A 171 7.19 17.33 3.83
C ALA A 171 7.60 17.35 2.33
N GLY A 172 6.62 17.42 1.41
CA GLY A 172 6.85 17.40 -0.03
C GLY A 172 7.11 16.00 -0.61
N ILE A 173 6.83 14.94 0.16
CA ILE A 173 6.93 13.55 -0.30
C ILE A 173 5.59 13.16 -0.94
N LYS A 174 5.61 12.54 -2.13
CA LYS A 174 4.40 12.01 -2.75
C LYS A 174 3.84 10.88 -1.90
N LEU A 175 2.53 10.89 -1.69
CA LEU A 175 1.82 9.86 -0.93
C LEU A 175 0.96 9.02 -1.85
N SER A 176 1.18 7.70 -1.85
CA SER A 176 0.30 6.73 -2.50
C SER A 176 -0.38 5.85 -1.45
N LEU A 177 -1.71 5.92 -1.36
CA LEU A 177 -2.50 5.09 -0.46
C LEU A 177 -3.08 3.88 -1.18
N TYR A 178 -3.13 2.74 -0.49
CA TYR A 178 -3.87 1.58 -0.93
C TYR A 178 -5.17 1.45 -0.14
N VAL A 179 -6.27 1.22 -0.84
CA VAL A 179 -7.59 0.89 -0.30
C VAL A 179 -7.90 -0.56 -0.67
N LEU A 180 -8.33 -1.35 0.31
CA LEU A 180 -8.60 -2.76 0.11
C LEU A 180 -10.12 -3.00 0.10
N LEU A 181 -10.70 -3.00 -1.10
CA LEU A 181 -12.13 -3.27 -1.30
C LEU A 181 -12.52 -4.63 -0.72
N GLY A 182 -13.67 -4.72 -0.13
CA GLY A 182 -14.19 -5.93 0.51
C GLY A 182 -13.65 -6.18 1.91
N LEU A 183 -12.76 -5.31 2.46
CA LEU A 183 -12.16 -5.53 3.77
C LEU A 183 -13.16 -5.46 4.92
N GLY A 184 -14.28 -4.79 4.74
CA GLY A 184 -15.40 -4.75 5.68
C GLY A 184 -16.23 -6.02 5.72
N GLY A 185 -16.06 -6.92 4.73
CA GLY A 185 -16.97 -8.02 4.49
C GLY A 185 -18.40 -7.52 4.28
N LYS A 186 -19.39 -8.41 4.18
CA LYS A 186 -20.79 -8.01 4.02
C LYS A 186 -21.28 -7.11 5.15
N LYS A 187 -20.84 -7.41 6.38
CA LYS A 187 -21.34 -6.75 7.60
C LYS A 187 -20.98 -5.27 7.70
N TYR A 188 -19.76 -4.89 7.31
CA TYR A 188 -19.23 -3.54 7.51
C TYR A 188 -18.90 -2.82 6.19
N SER A 189 -19.37 -3.32 5.04
CA SER A 189 -19.13 -2.74 3.72
C SER A 189 -19.53 -1.27 3.65
N LYS A 190 -20.73 -0.93 4.11
CA LYS A 190 -21.23 0.46 4.10
C LYS A 190 -20.39 1.40 4.97
N GLU A 191 -19.99 0.98 6.18
CA GLU A 191 -19.12 1.77 7.06
C GLU A 191 -17.74 1.93 6.44
N HIS A 192 -17.19 0.84 5.88
CA HIS A 192 -15.93 0.85 5.14
C HIS A 192 -15.94 1.91 4.05
N VAL A 193 -16.96 1.93 3.20
CA VAL A 193 -17.11 2.88 2.09
C VAL A 193 -17.12 4.33 2.58
N ILE A 194 -18.04 4.67 3.47
CA ILE A 194 -18.25 6.05 3.94
C ILE A 194 -17.00 6.59 4.64
N GLU A 195 -16.45 5.81 5.56
CA GLU A 195 -15.27 6.24 6.33
C GLU A 195 -14.00 6.28 5.47
N THR A 196 -13.87 5.41 4.46
CA THR A 196 -12.73 5.45 3.54
C THR A 196 -12.79 6.69 2.67
N ALA A 197 -13.95 7.05 2.12
CA ALA A 197 -14.13 8.27 1.36
C ALA A 197 -13.82 9.51 2.22
N ARG A 198 -14.27 9.53 3.48
CA ARG A 198 -13.96 10.61 4.43
C ARG A 198 -12.45 10.76 4.64
N VAL A 199 -11.75 9.68 4.94
CA VAL A 199 -10.29 9.70 5.19
C VAL A 199 -9.53 10.14 3.94
N LEU A 200 -9.88 9.64 2.75
CA LEU A 200 -9.29 10.06 1.48
C LEU A 200 -9.52 11.55 1.23
N THR A 201 -10.71 12.05 1.53
CA THR A 201 -11.07 13.48 1.39
C THR A 201 -10.23 14.36 2.31
N GLU A 202 -10.05 13.95 3.57
CA GLU A 202 -9.29 14.72 4.55
C GLU A 202 -7.78 14.74 4.27
N ILE A 203 -7.24 13.65 3.69
CA ILE A 203 -5.82 13.55 3.33
C ILE A 203 -5.55 14.21 1.98
N ASN A 204 -6.41 14.00 1.00
CA ASN A 204 -6.19 14.31 -0.42
C ASN A 204 -4.80 13.83 -0.88
N PRO A 205 -4.52 12.50 -0.87
CA PRO A 205 -3.21 11.97 -1.22
C PRO A 205 -2.86 12.26 -2.69
N THR A 206 -1.57 12.24 -3.03
CA THR A 206 -1.15 12.37 -4.45
C THR A 206 -1.78 11.29 -5.31
N ILE A 207 -1.82 10.05 -4.80
CA ILE A 207 -2.34 8.87 -5.49
C ILE A 207 -3.10 8.02 -4.48
N PHE A 208 -4.22 7.42 -4.88
CA PHE A 208 -4.72 6.24 -4.20
C PHE A 208 -5.06 5.12 -5.19
N ARG A 209 -4.95 3.88 -4.70
CA ARG A 209 -5.10 2.68 -5.51
C ARG A 209 -6.05 1.71 -4.85
N PHE A 210 -6.96 1.17 -5.64
CA PHE A 210 -7.83 0.10 -5.19
C PHE A 210 -7.18 -1.28 -5.38
N ARG A 211 -7.45 -2.16 -4.42
CA ARG A 211 -7.14 -3.58 -4.45
C ARG A 211 -8.35 -4.35 -3.95
N SER A 212 -8.72 -5.41 -4.65
CA SER A 212 -9.76 -6.31 -4.15
C SER A 212 -9.17 -7.28 -3.13
N LEU A 213 -9.87 -7.47 -2.01
CA LEU A 213 -9.48 -8.42 -0.98
C LEU A 213 -9.52 -9.84 -1.56
N GLY A 214 -8.38 -10.50 -1.50
CA GLY A 214 -8.28 -11.91 -1.78
C GLY A 214 -7.82 -12.65 -0.52
N VAL A 215 -8.50 -13.71 -0.17
CA VAL A 215 -8.21 -14.53 1.01
C VAL A 215 -7.96 -15.95 0.58
N GLY A 216 -6.76 -16.44 0.88
CA GLY A 216 -6.36 -17.82 0.64
C GLY A 216 -5.97 -18.52 1.94
N PRO A 217 -5.70 -19.84 1.90
CA PRO A 217 -5.39 -20.64 3.09
C PRO A 217 -4.19 -20.14 3.90
N ASP A 218 -3.26 -19.42 3.26
CA ASP A 218 -2.04 -18.90 3.90
C ASP A 218 -2.27 -17.54 4.59
N ILE A 219 -3.51 -17.03 4.61
CA ILE A 219 -3.83 -15.72 5.19
C ILE A 219 -4.63 -15.93 6.49
N PRO A 220 -4.28 -15.27 7.61
CA PRO A 220 -5.00 -15.45 8.88
C PRO A 220 -6.51 -15.24 8.79
N LEU A 221 -6.99 -14.33 7.92
CA LEU A 221 -8.42 -14.08 7.71
C LEU A 221 -9.19 -15.30 7.15
N TRP A 222 -8.48 -16.25 6.55
CA TRP A 222 -9.07 -17.53 6.12
C TRP A 222 -9.73 -18.29 7.27
N TYR A 223 -9.15 -18.18 8.47
CA TYR A 223 -9.71 -18.79 9.68
C TYR A 223 -11.09 -18.23 10.03
N ASP A 224 -11.22 -16.89 9.92
CA ASP A 224 -12.51 -16.23 10.22
C ASP A 224 -13.56 -16.60 9.13
N LEU A 225 -13.14 -16.80 7.87
CA LEU A 225 -14.03 -17.28 6.81
C LEU A 225 -14.54 -18.69 7.08
N GLU A 226 -13.65 -19.63 7.44
CA GLU A 226 -14.03 -21.02 7.70
C GLU A 226 -14.97 -21.16 8.91
N LYS A 227 -14.85 -20.30 9.91
CA LYS A 227 -15.71 -20.24 11.09
C LYS A 227 -17.03 -19.51 10.87
N GLY A 228 -17.16 -18.78 9.75
CA GLY A 228 -18.31 -17.92 9.48
C GLY A 228 -18.28 -16.58 10.24
N ASP A 229 -17.16 -16.22 10.86
CA ASP A 229 -16.98 -14.95 11.57
C ASP A 229 -16.75 -13.77 10.60
N PHE A 230 -16.38 -14.07 9.37
CA PHE A 230 -16.21 -13.12 8.28
C PHE A 230 -16.87 -13.64 6.99
N GLU A 231 -17.61 -12.79 6.31
CA GLU A 231 -18.26 -13.11 5.03
C GLU A 231 -17.77 -12.18 3.94
N LEU A 232 -17.18 -12.75 2.86
CA LEU A 232 -16.75 -11.97 1.71
C LEU A 232 -17.96 -11.41 0.96
N ILE A 233 -17.82 -10.19 0.45
CA ILE A 233 -18.78 -9.59 -0.49
C ILE A 233 -18.75 -10.31 -1.84
N ASP A 234 -19.79 -10.15 -2.63
CA ASP A 234 -19.88 -10.76 -3.97
C ASP A 234 -19.07 -9.95 -5.00
N PRO A 235 -18.71 -10.53 -6.16
CA PRO A 235 -17.87 -9.85 -7.16
C PRO A 235 -18.37 -8.47 -7.58
N VAL A 236 -19.68 -8.30 -7.75
CA VAL A 236 -20.26 -7.01 -8.11
C VAL A 236 -20.14 -5.97 -6.99
N ASP A 237 -20.14 -6.41 -5.74
CA ASP A 237 -20.07 -5.51 -4.59
C ASP A 237 -18.71 -4.81 -4.48
N TYR A 238 -17.61 -5.41 -5.00
CA TYR A 238 -16.33 -4.72 -5.10
C TYR A 238 -16.42 -3.49 -6.00
N LEU A 239 -17.16 -3.58 -7.11
CA LEU A 239 -17.40 -2.44 -8.00
C LEU A 239 -18.33 -1.41 -7.35
N ILE A 240 -19.32 -1.87 -6.59
CA ILE A 240 -20.24 -1.01 -5.83
C ILE A 240 -19.48 -0.25 -4.73
N GLU A 241 -18.62 -0.92 -3.95
CA GLU A 241 -17.79 -0.25 -2.95
C GLU A 241 -16.88 0.81 -3.60
N GLU A 242 -16.21 0.47 -4.70
CA GLU A 242 -15.35 1.41 -5.43
C GLU A 242 -16.16 2.63 -5.90
N ARG A 243 -17.30 2.39 -6.57
CA ARG A 243 -18.19 3.46 -7.02
C ARG A 243 -18.63 4.36 -5.86
N ASP A 244 -19.05 3.76 -4.76
CA ASP A 244 -19.59 4.51 -3.63
C ASP A 244 -18.50 5.27 -2.88
N ILE A 245 -17.27 4.74 -2.79
CA ILE A 245 -16.12 5.50 -2.28
C ILE A 245 -15.87 6.73 -3.16
N ILE A 246 -15.81 6.58 -4.48
CA ILE A 246 -15.62 7.69 -5.42
C ILE A 246 -16.76 8.69 -5.34
N ALA A 247 -18.02 8.23 -5.28
CA ALA A 247 -19.19 9.10 -5.19
C ALA A 247 -19.18 9.98 -3.93
N ASN A 248 -18.71 9.45 -2.80
CA ASN A 248 -18.63 10.13 -1.51
C ASN A 248 -17.35 10.94 -1.29
N LEU A 249 -16.42 11.01 -2.25
CA LEU A 249 -15.26 11.90 -2.15
C LEU A 249 -15.69 13.36 -2.18
N GLY A 250 -15.08 14.17 -1.32
CA GLY A 250 -15.25 15.61 -1.33
C GLY A 250 -14.69 16.27 -2.60
N ASP A 251 -15.24 17.42 -2.97
CA ASP A 251 -14.88 18.16 -4.20
C ASP A 251 -13.43 18.70 -4.21
N ASN A 252 -12.76 18.67 -3.07
CA ASN A 252 -11.36 19.08 -2.94
C ASN A 252 -10.36 17.99 -3.33
N VAL A 253 -10.80 16.74 -3.58
CA VAL A 253 -9.89 15.61 -3.87
C VAL A 253 -9.43 15.68 -5.31
N THR A 254 -8.12 15.88 -5.51
CA THR A 254 -7.46 15.99 -6.82
C THR A 254 -6.52 14.82 -7.12
N SER A 255 -6.58 13.78 -6.33
CA SER A 255 -5.71 12.60 -6.43
C SER A 255 -5.78 11.95 -7.80
N GLN A 256 -4.67 11.33 -8.22
CA GLN A 256 -4.69 10.27 -9.23
C GLN A 256 -5.33 9.01 -8.61
N VAL A 257 -6.13 8.32 -9.39
CA VAL A 257 -6.82 7.08 -8.97
C VAL A 257 -6.47 5.95 -9.93
N PHE A 258 -6.12 4.80 -9.36
CA PHE A 258 -5.82 3.62 -10.15
C PHE A 258 -6.52 2.38 -9.60
N ASN A 259 -7.21 1.68 -10.49
CA ASN A 259 -7.70 0.33 -10.30
C ASN A 259 -7.04 -0.60 -11.33
N ASP A 260 -5.71 -0.75 -11.21
CA ASP A 260 -4.80 -1.34 -12.21
C ASP A 260 -4.26 -2.73 -11.82
N HIS A 261 -4.86 -3.39 -10.83
CA HIS A 261 -4.37 -4.68 -10.35
C HIS A 261 -5.14 -5.86 -10.95
N ALA A 262 -4.42 -6.93 -11.29
CA ALA A 262 -5.01 -8.14 -11.89
C ALA A 262 -6.07 -8.83 -11.02
N ALA A 263 -6.04 -8.64 -9.69
CA ALA A 263 -7.05 -9.16 -8.78
C ALA A 263 -8.35 -8.33 -8.77
N ASN A 264 -8.34 -7.12 -9.34
CA ASN A 264 -9.51 -6.26 -9.40
C ASN A 264 -10.50 -6.71 -10.48
N TYR A 265 -11.73 -6.29 -10.36
CA TYR A 265 -12.83 -6.72 -11.26
C TYR A 265 -12.97 -5.81 -12.48
N CYS A 266 -12.43 -4.61 -12.45
CA CYS A 266 -12.34 -3.72 -13.61
C CYS A 266 -10.95 -3.10 -13.69
N TYR A 267 -10.67 -2.45 -14.82
CA TYR A 267 -9.51 -1.59 -14.99
C TYR A 267 -10.03 -0.18 -15.29
N ILE A 268 -9.70 0.76 -14.42
CA ILE A 268 -10.09 2.15 -14.57
C ILE A 268 -9.07 3.04 -13.87
N GLU A 269 -8.76 4.18 -14.47
CA GLU A 269 -7.81 5.15 -13.91
C GLU A 269 -8.26 6.59 -14.17
N SER A 270 -7.75 7.50 -13.37
CA SER A 270 -7.92 8.94 -13.51
C SER A 270 -6.65 9.64 -13.06
N ASP A 271 -6.19 10.59 -13.86
CA ASP A 271 -5.09 11.48 -13.48
C ASP A 271 -5.52 12.59 -12.51
N ASN A 272 -6.81 12.89 -12.44
CA ASN A 272 -7.38 13.86 -11.51
C ASN A 272 -8.86 13.57 -11.27
N ILE A 273 -9.16 12.89 -10.17
CA ILE A 273 -10.51 12.44 -9.89
C ILE A 273 -11.53 13.58 -9.76
N LYS A 274 -11.11 14.77 -9.39
CA LYS A 274 -12.00 15.93 -9.37
C LYS A 274 -12.57 16.27 -10.74
N LYS A 275 -11.74 16.10 -11.79
CA LYS A 275 -12.15 16.40 -13.18
C LYS A 275 -12.92 15.23 -13.80
N ASP A 276 -12.55 14.01 -13.42
CA ASP A 276 -12.98 12.79 -14.08
C ASP A 276 -14.08 12.04 -13.33
N LYS A 277 -14.56 12.56 -12.17
CA LYS A 277 -15.49 11.87 -11.26
C LYS A 277 -16.72 11.33 -11.97
N ASP A 278 -17.39 12.15 -12.79
CA ASP A 278 -18.61 11.73 -13.48
C ASP A 278 -18.35 10.63 -14.51
N SER A 279 -17.27 10.74 -15.28
CA SER A 279 -16.89 9.72 -16.27
C SER A 279 -16.45 8.43 -15.59
N PHE A 280 -15.73 8.52 -14.47
CA PHE A 280 -15.33 7.39 -13.66
C PHE A 280 -16.54 6.64 -13.11
N LEU A 281 -17.49 7.36 -12.51
CA LEU A 281 -18.75 6.79 -11.99
C LEU A 281 -19.60 6.17 -13.10
N LYS A 282 -19.70 6.82 -14.27
CA LYS A 282 -20.41 6.28 -15.44
C LYS A 282 -19.80 4.95 -15.88
N THR A 283 -18.48 4.86 -15.92
CA THR A 283 -17.77 3.63 -16.30
C THR A 283 -18.05 2.51 -15.29
N LEU A 284 -17.93 2.77 -13.98
CA LEU A 284 -18.24 1.78 -12.94
C LEU A 284 -19.69 1.32 -13.00
N ASN A 285 -20.65 2.23 -13.21
CA ASN A 285 -22.06 1.87 -13.35
C ASN A 285 -22.30 0.96 -14.57
N SER A 286 -21.56 1.14 -15.67
CA SER A 286 -21.66 0.26 -16.83
C SER A 286 -21.16 -1.17 -16.54
N TYR A 287 -20.10 -1.32 -15.73
CA TYR A 287 -19.66 -2.63 -15.26
C TYR A 287 -20.65 -3.28 -14.30
N ILE A 288 -21.18 -2.52 -13.32
CA ILE A 288 -22.15 -3.01 -12.33
C ILE A 288 -23.44 -3.50 -13.04
N GLY A 289 -23.88 -2.80 -14.09
CA GLY A 289 -25.06 -3.18 -14.89
C GLY A 289 -24.84 -4.33 -15.87
N ASP A 290 -23.61 -4.81 -16.04
CA ASP A 290 -23.32 -5.89 -16.98
C ASP A 290 -23.68 -7.27 -16.38
N PRO A 291 -24.58 -8.04 -17.01
CA PRO A 291 -24.99 -9.36 -16.50
C PRO A 291 -23.84 -10.34 -16.25
N ARG A 292 -22.70 -10.18 -16.93
CA ARG A 292 -21.52 -11.02 -16.74
C ARG A 292 -20.97 -10.94 -15.32
N PHE A 293 -21.10 -9.79 -14.64
CA PHE A 293 -20.65 -9.63 -13.28
C PHE A 293 -21.56 -10.30 -12.25
N LEU A 294 -22.86 -10.46 -12.55
CA LEU A 294 -23.81 -11.16 -11.67
C LEU A 294 -23.51 -12.66 -11.56
N THR A 295 -22.88 -13.23 -12.57
CA THR A 295 -22.52 -14.66 -12.63
C THR A 295 -21.03 -14.91 -12.43
N MET A 296 -20.24 -13.87 -12.22
CA MET A 296 -18.79 -13.97 -12.08
C MET A 296 -18.42 -14.69 -10.78
N LYS A 297 -17.51 -15.66 -10.88
CA LYS A 297 -16.91 -16.30 -9.71
C LYS A 297 -15.86 -15.38 -9.09
N ARG A 298 -15.73 -15.44 -7.75
CA ARG A 298 -14.68 -14.70 -7.02
C ARG A 298 -13.29 -15.06 -7.57
N LYS A 299 -12.47 -14.03 -7.77
CA LYS A 299 -11.06 -14.20 -8.10
C LYS A 299 -10.34 -14.63 -6.82
N ILE A 300 -9.82 -15.85 -6.80
CA ILE A 300 -8.93 -16.32 -5.73
C ILE A 300 -7.53 -15.88 -6.13
N PRO A 301 -6.82 -15.08 -5.32
CA PRO A 301 -5.43 -14.75 -5.60
C PRO A 301 -4.57 -16.03 -5.63
N ARG A 302 -3.82 -16.21 -6.68
CA ARG A 302 -2.78 -17.24 -6.76
C ARG A 302 -1.49 -16.73 -6.14
#